data_6d55d6aa1ae96938fe6c5dd48b306690
#
_entry.id   6d55d6aa1ae96938fe6c5dd48b306690
#
_cell.length_a   1.000
_cell.length_b   1.000
_cell.length_c   1.000
_cell.angle_alpha   90.00
_cell.angle_beta   90.00
_cell.angle_gamma   90.00
#
_symmetry.space_group_name_H-M   'P 1'
#
loop_
_entity.id
_entity.type
_entity.pdbx_description
1 polymer ?
#
loop_
_entity_poly.entity_id
_entity_poly.type
_entity_poly.pdbx_seq_one_letter_code
_entity_poly.pdbx_strand_id
1 'polypeptide(L)'
;TSYDLERFRVISKGDEDFLVCMAHVLASPSGGSMFEGEDIIRYSDFAYMAPDVWLLGHWHKDQGVAEVGGKTIVNIGSLTRGALSQDEVTRKPACVVLTFSKGVTPQVQVIRLKVAAPAEVFDVDGRARQEARATTMDAFVESVKQKLIAERGQDVTELVAGMEGVPEKVKERVLLYLEQAGSGT
;
A
#
# COMPACT_ATOMS: atom_id res chain seq x y z
N THR A 1 -9.61 10.50 -7.32
CA THR A 1 -10.87 10.19 -8.00
C THR A 1 -11.92 10.05 -6.91
N SER A 2 -12.86 11.01 -6.82
CA SER A 2 -13.98 10.90 -5.89
C SER A 2 -14.90 9.76 -6.32
N TYR A 3 -15.25 8.89 -5.38
CA TYR A 3 -16.28 7.88 -5.61
C TYR A 3 -17.65 8.52 -5.40
N ASP A 4 -18.43 8.55 -6.46
CA ASP A 4 -19.83 8.94 -6.37
C ASP A 4 -20.63 7.75 -5.82
N LEU A 5 -20.88 7.73 -4.51
CA LEU A 5 -21.64 6.68 -3.83
C LEU A 5 -23.03 6.46 -4.46
N GLU A 6 -23.64 7.50 -5.01
CA GLU A 6 -24.94 7.37 -5.67
C GLU A 6 -24.86 6.47 -6.92
N ARG A 7 -23.71 6.46 -7.61
CA ARG A 7 -23.51 5.56 -8.77
C ARG A 7 -23.30 4.09 -8.36
N PHE A 8 -22.87 3.84 -7.15
CA PHE A 8 -22.73 2.49 -6.58
C PHE A 8 -23.98 2.01 -5.86
N ARG A 9 -24.99 2.86 -5.72
CA ARG A 9 -26.16 2.59 -4.92
C ARG A 9 -27.07 1.58 -5.59
N VAL A 10 -26.91 0.31 -5.25
CA VAL A 10 -27.86 -0.74 -5.61
C VAL A 10 -28.98 -0.76 -4.57
N ILE A 11 -30.13 -0.20 -4.92
CA ILE A 11 -31.23 0.07 -3.97
C ILE A 11 -32.32 -0.99 -3.95
N SER A 12 -32.34 -1.89 -4.92
CA SER A 12 -33.37 -2.93 -5.00
C SER A 12 -32.76 -4.26 -5.41
N LYS A 13 -33.37 -5.31 -4.90
CA LYS A 13 -33.15 -6.70 -5.25
C LYS A 13 -34.38 -7.17 -6.05
N GLY A 14 -34.18 -8.03 -7.05
CA GLY A 14 -35.26 -8.66 -7.79
C GLY A 14 -35.84 -9.88 -7.08
N ASP A 15 -36.16 -10.91 -7.84
CA ASP A 15 -36.73 -12.18 -7.33
C ASP A 15 -35.65 -13.17 -6.86
N GLU A 16 -34.37 -12.80 -6.95
CA GLU A 16 -33.25 -13.63 -6.53
C GLU A 16 -33.22 -13.83 -5.01
N ASP A 17 -32.88 -15.04 -4.55
CA ASP A 17 -32.70 -15.33 -3.13
C ASP A 17 -31.49 -14.55 -2.56
N PHE A 18 -30.43 -14.38 -3.37
CA PHE A 18 -29.23 -13.64 -3.00
C PHE A 18 -28.75 -12.72 -4.12
N LEU A 19 -28.30 -11.54 -3.74
CA LEU A 19 -27.66 -10.58 -4.62
C LEU A 19 -26.20 -10.38 -4.21
N VAL A 20 -25.26 -10.69 -5.12
CA VAL A 20 -23.82 -10.50 -4.91
C VAL A 20 -23.33 -9.36 -5.77
N CYS A 21 -22.69 -8.38 -5.17
CA CYS A 21 -22.06 -7.29 -5.90
C CYS A 21 -20.54 -7.40 -5.82
N MET A 22 -19.87 -7.23 -6.96
CA MET A 22 -18.42 -7.12 -7.07
C MET A 22 -18.07 -5.69 -7.42
N ALA A 23 -17.21 -5.06 -6.61
CA ALA A 23 -16.80 -3.67 -6.82
C ALA A 23 -15.30 -3.50 -6.66
N HIS A 24 -14.68 -2.73 -7.56
CA HIS A 24 -13.29 -2.32 -7.44
C HIS A 24 -13.23 -0.90 -6.86
N VAL A 25 -13.31 -0.81 -5.54
CA VAL A 25 -13.40 0.45 -4.80
C VAL A 25 -12.50 0.41 -3.57
N LEU A 26 -11.99 1.56 -3.18
CA LEU A 26 -11.29 1.71 -1.93
C LEU A 26 -12.31 1.77 -0.78
N ALA A 27 -12.35 0.72 0.02
CA ALA A 27 -13.25 0.63 1.15
C ALA A 27 -12.57 0.06 2.38
N SER A 28 -12.96 0.50 3.56
CA SER A 28 -12.42 -0.01 4.82
C SER A 28 -13.46 0.00 5.95
N PRO A 29 -13.27 -0.80 7.00
CA PRO A 29 -14.17 -0.82 8.15
C PRO A 29 -14.33 0.54 8.83
N SER A 30 -13.24 1.29 8.97
CA SER A 30 -13.19 2.58 9.70
C SER A 30 -13.32 3.81 8.82
N GLY A 31 -13.20 3.67 7.50
CA GLY A 31 -13.09 4.80 6.59
C GLY A 31 -11.72 5.50 6.63
N GLY A 32 -10.74 4.90 7.32
CA GLY A 32 -9.36 5.42 7.33
C GLY A 32 -8.61 5.05 6.05
N SER A 33 -7.95 6.02 5.40
CA SER A 33 -7.04 5.84 4.26
C SER A 33 -5.61 5.68 4.72
N MET A 34 -4.80 4.98 3.89
CA MET A 34 -3.34 5.02 3.99
C MET A 34 -2.74 6.20 3.21
N PHE A 35 -3.52 6.83 2.35
CA PHE A 35 -3.09 7.93 1.48
C PHE A 35 -3.95 9.16 1.73
N GLU A 36 -3.30 10.30 1.90
CA GLU A 36 -3.98 11.58 2.11
C GLU A 36 -4.73 11.98 0.85
N GLY A 37 -5.99 12.41 1.01
CA GLY A 37 -6.83 12.88 -0.09
C GLY A 37 -7.55 11.80 -0.91
N GLU A 38 -7.53 10.53 -0.48
CA GLU A 38 -8.33 9.49 -1.11
C GLU A 38 -9.71 9.37 -0.47
N ASP A 39 -10.73 9.33 -1.32
CA ASP A 39 -12.10 9.03 -0.89
C ASP A 39 -12.23 7.55 -0.55
N ILE A 40 -12.69 7.26 0.65
CA ILE A 40 -12.88 5.89 1.12
C ILE A 40 -14.35 5.65 1.47
N ILE A 41 -14.88 4.55 0.95
CA ILE A 41 -16.19 4.05 1.32
C ILE A 41 -16.06 3.30 2.65
N ARG A 42 -16.91 3.62 3.61
CA ARG A 42 -16.98 2.86 4.86
C ARG A 42 -17.82 1.60 4.67
N TYR A 43 -17.47 0.54 5.34
CA TYR A 43 -18.30 -0.68 5.31
C TYR A 43 -19.73 -0.43 5.78
N SER A 44 -19.93 0.52 6.69
CA SER A 44 -21.28 0.94 7.13
C SER A 44 -22.16 1.47 6.00
N ASP A 45 -21.57 2.03 4.94
CA ASP A 45 -22.32 2.61 3.82
C ASP A 45 -22.98 1.53 2.96
N PHE A 46 -22.39 0.31 2.93
CA PHE A 46 -22.97 -0.83 2.24
C PHE A 46 -24.19 -1.43 2.97
N ALA A 47 -24.35 -1.18 4.27
CA ALA A 47 -25.45 -1.72 5.08
C ALA A 47 -26.83 -1.31 4.56
N TYR A 48 -26.92 -0.15 3.91
CA TYR A 48 -28.17 0.41 3.38
C TYR A 48 -28.44 0.05 1.92
N MET A 49 -27.59 -0.78 1.30
CA MET A 49 -27.70 -1.20 -0.09
C MET A 49 -28.31 -2.59 -0.20
N ALA A 50 -28.88 -2.91 -1.37
CA ALA A 50 -29.59 -4.17 -1.60
C ALA A 50 -28.72 -5.43 -1.56
N PRO A 51 -27.47 -5.47 -2.06
CA PRO A 51 -26.68 -6.68 -2.09
C PRO A 51 -26.51 -7.33 -0.72
N ASP A 52 -26.62 -8.65 -0.69
CA ASP A 52 -26.40 -9.47 0.51
C ASP A 52 -24.91 -9.70 0.77
N VAL A 53 -24.12 -9.77 -0.33
CA VAL A 53 -22.68 -9.97 -0.30
C VAL A 53 -21.97 -8.94 -1.17
N TRP A 54 -20.93 -8.33 -0.63
CA TRP A 54 -20.03 -7.43 -1.33
C TRP A 54 -18.64 -8.04 -1.43
N LEU A 55 -18.14 -8.23 -2.65
CA LEU A 55 -16.78 -8.65 -2.93
C LEU A 55 -15.99 -7.42 -3.39
N LEU A 56 -15.06 -6.97 -2.56
CA LEU A 56 -14.34 -5.72 -2.78
C LEU A 56 -12.91 -5.98 -3.25
N GLY A 57 -12.48 -5.23 -4.27
CA GLY A 57 -11.11 -5.13 -4.73
C GLY A 57 -10.53 -3.73 -4.48
N HIS A 58 -9.41 -3.41 -5.10
CA HIS A 58 -8.59 -2.20 -4.99
C HIS A 58 -7.60 -2.24 -3.82
N TRP A 59 -8.02 -2.41 -2.59
CA TRP A 59 -7.09 -2.51 -1.46
C TRP A 59 -6.41 -3.88 -1.47
N HIS A 60 -5.10 -3.90 -1.72
CA HIS A 60 -4.33 -5.14 -1.86
C HIS A 60 -4.11 -5.86 -0.52
N LYS A 61 -4.19 -5.14 0.61
CA LYS A 61 -4.11 -5.78 1.93
C LYS A 61 -5.39 -6.54 2.26
N ASP A 62 -5.25 -7.68 2.89
CA ASP A 62 -6.34 -8.49 3.40
C ASP A 62 -7.09 -7.73 4.51
N GLN A 63 -8.34 -7.38 4.27
CA GLN A 63 -9.25 -6.75 5.22
C GLN A 63 -10.15 -7.80 5.89
N GLY A 64 -10.09 -9.04 5.42
CA GLY A 64 -10.90 -10.15 5.91
C GLY A 64 -12.34 -10.15 5.42
N VAL A 65 -13.18 -10.77 6.24
CA VAL A 65 -14.62 -10.88 6.08
C VAL A 65 -15.29 -10.13 7.23
N ALA A 66 -16.22 -9.25 6.91
CA ALA A 66 -16.99 -8.49 7.90
C ALA A 66 -18.48 -8.64 7.68
N GLU A 67 -19.26 -8.56 8.75
CA GLU A 67 -20.72 -8.44 8.69
C GLU A 67 -21.13 -7.07 9.19
N VAL A 68 -21.87 -6.34 8.36
CA VAL A 68 -22.34 -4.98 8.68
C VAL A 68 -23.79 -4.83 8.21
N GLY A 69 -24.71 -4.56 9.14
CA GLY A 69 -26.12 -4.38 8.83
C GLY A 69 -26.76 -5.59 8.13
N GLY A 70 -26.36 -6.81 8.48
CA GLY A 70 -26.82 -8.05 7.86
C GLY A 70 -26.26 -8.32 6.46
N LYS A 71 -25.24 -7.56 6.03
CA LYS A 71 -24.51 -7.74 4.76
C LYS A 71 -23.14 -8.35 5.03
N THR A 72 -22.74 -9.27 4.15
CA THR A 72 -21.39 -9.86 4.18
C THR A 72 -20.46 -9.06 3.27
N ILE A 73 -19.36 -8.54 3.80
CA ILE A 73 -18.37 -7.77 3.06
C ILE A 73 -17.05 -8.53 3.07
N VAL A 74 -16.48 -8.75 1.89
CA VAL A 74 -15.27 -9.53 1.72
C VAL A 74 -14.23 -8.72 0.97
N ASN A 75 -13.08 -8.51 1.58
CA ASN A 75 -11.87 -8.01 0.92
C ASN A 75 -10.67 -8.79 1.43
N ILE A 76 -10.27 -9.82 0.72
CA ILE A 76 -9.15 -10.70 1.06
C ILE A 76 -7.82 -10.26 0.45
N GLY A 77 -7.79 -9.04 -0.08
CA GLY A 77 -6.60 -8.48 -0.71
C GLY A 77 -6.30 -9.06 -2.09
N SER A 78 -5.13 -8.70 -2.60
CA SER A 78 -4.67 -9.11 -3.92
C SER A 78 -4.32 -10.61 -3.98
N LEU A 79 -4.58 -11.24 -5.13
CA LEU A 79 -4.17 -12.62 -5.39
C LEU A 79 -2.66 -12.75 -5.53
N THR A 80 -2.00 -11.69 -6.00
CA THR A 80 -0.55 -11.63 -6.19
C THR A 80 0.11 -10.74 -5.14
N ARG A 81 1.39 -10.98 -4.86
CA ARG A 81 2.21 -10.06 -4.07
C ARG A 81 2.64 -8.93 -5.01
N GLY A 82 2.11 -7.72 -4.79
CA GLY A 82 2.34 -6.57 -5.67
C GLY A 82 3.58 -5.74 -5.33
N ALA A 83 4.15 -5.92 -4.14
CA ALA A 83 5.32 -5.18 -3.68
C ALA A 83 6.19 -6.04 -2.75
N LEU A 84 7.46 -5.63 -2.57
CA LEU A 84 8.39 -6.24 -1.62
C LEU A 84 8.36 -5.56 -0.24
N SER A 85 7.20 -5.00 0.15
CA SER A 85 6.99 -4.52 1.51
C SER A 85 6.87 -5.70 2.49
N GLN A 86 7.22 -5.49 3.75
CA GLN A 86 7.17 -6.53 4.77
C GLN A 86 5.80 -7.20 4.86
N ASP A 87 4.74 -6.43 4.73
CA ASP A 87 3.35 -6.92 4.76
C ASP A 87 3.06 -7.84 3.58
N GLU A 88 3.45 -7.42 2.36
CA GLU A 88 3.21 -8.18 1.14
C GLU A 88 4.05 -9.46 1.09
N VAL A 89 5.30 -9.40 1.56
CA VAL A 89 6.21 -10.55 1.60
C VAL A 89 5.69 -11.64 2.54
N THR A 90 5.16 -11.26 3.70
CA THR A 90 4.64 -12.22 4.70
C THR A 90 3.21 -12.69 4.40
N ARG A 91 2.46 -11.94 3.61
CA ARG A 91 1.06 -12.24 3.28
C ARG A 91 0.92 -13.54 2.49
N LYS A 92 -0.05 -14.35 2.87
CA LYS A 92 -0.49 -15.53 2.10
C LYS A 92 -1.72 -15.15 1.28
N PRO A 93 -1.63 -15.11 -0.06
CA PRO A 93 -2.78 -14.89 -0.92
C PRO A 93 -3.89 -15.89 -0.62
N ALA A 94 -5.14 -15.49 -0.84
CA ALA A 94 -6.29 -16.32 -0.56
C ALA A 94 -7.34 -16.20 -1.67
N CYS A 95 -8.24 -17.15 -1.71
CA CYS A 95 -9.53 -17.04 -2.38
C CYS A 95 -10.65 -17.32 -1.37
N VAL A 96 -11.88 -17.01 -1.75
CA VAL A 96 -13.06 -17.33 -0.95
C VAL A 96 -13.98 -18.30 -1.69
N VAL A 97 -14.62 -19.15 -0.93
CA VAL A 97 -15.76 -19.94 -1.39
C VAL A 97 -17.00 -19.41 -0.67
N LEU A 98 -18.00 -19.04 -1.42
CA LEU A 98 -19.30 -18.59 -0.92
C LEU A 98 -20.29 -19.75 -1.04
N THR A 99 -20.97 -20.08 0.05
CA THR A 99 -22.03 -21.06 0.07
C THR A 99 -23.33 -20.38 0.41
N PHE A 100 -24.31 -20.55 -0.47
CA PHE A 100 -25.63 -19.95 -0.36
C PHE A 100 -26.66 -21.02 -0.04
N SER A 101 -27.54 -20.75 0.93
CA SER A 101 -28.69 -21.58 1.26
C SER A 101 -29.88 -20.69 1.53
N LYS A 102 -31.02 -20.97 0.91
CA LYS A 102 -32.21 -20.11 1.03
C LYS A 102 -32.60 -19.88 2.48
N GLY A 103 -32.79 -18.61 2.86
CA GLY A 103 -33.15 -18.22 4.21
C GLY A 103 -32.02 -18.26 5.24
N VAL A 104 -30.78 -18.50 4.81
CA VAL A 104 -29.58 -18.55 5.68
C VAL A 104 -28.58 -17.51 5.20
N THR A 105 -27.91 -16.82 6.14
CA THR A 105 -26.81 -15.91 5.85
C THR A 105 -25.72 -16.65 5.04
N PRO A 106 -25.20 -16.04 3.97
CA PRO A 106 -24.14 -16.63 3.15
C PRO A 106 -22.92 -17.00 3.97
N GLN A 107 -22.42 -18.22 3.81
CA GLN A 107 -21.21 -18.66 4.47
C GLN A 107 -19.98 -18.34 3.63
N VAL A 108 -18.95 -17.80 4.25
CA VAL A 108 -17.68 -17.47 3.60
C VAL A 108 -16.56 -18.34 4.15
N GLN A 109 -15.98 -19.15 3.29
CA GLN A 109 -14.80 -19.93 3.62
C GLN A 109 -13.57 -19.30 2.94
N VAL A 110 -12.61 -18.83 3.74
CA VAL A 110 -11.33 -18.30 3.23
C VAL A 110 -10.35 -19.45 3.07
N ILE A 111 -9.82 -19.61 1.85
CA ILE A 111 -8.84 -20.64 1.49
C ILE A 111 -7.51 -19.96 1.22
N ARG A 112 -6.52 -20.18 2.08
CA ARG A 112 -5.14 -19.68 1.87
C ARG A 112 -4.45 -20.53 0.80
N LEU A 113 -3.87 -19.86 -0.19
CA LEU A 113 -3.18 -20.51 -1.29
C LEU A 113 -1.80 -21.01 -0.87
N LYS A 114 -1.39 -22.13 -1.45
CA LYS A 114 0.01 -22.58 -1.36
C LYS A 114 0.83 -21.74 -2.31
N VAL A 115 1.79 -21.00 -1.77
CA VAL A 115 2.70 -20.13 -2.53
C VAL A 115 4.13 -20.42 -2.08
N ALA A 116 5.09 -20.20 -2.98
CA ALA A 116 6.51 -20.29 -2.66
C ALA A 116 6.88 -19.33 -1.52
N ALA A 117 7.89 -19.70 -0.74
CA ALA A 117 8.39 -18.80 0.29
C ALA A 117 8.94 -17.51 -0.34
N PRO A 118 8.81 -16.35 0.34
CA PRO A 118 9.28 -15.08 -0.22
C PRO A 118 10.74 -15.13 -0.69
N ALA A 119 11.61 -15.74 0.08
CA ALA A 119 13.04 -15.86 -0.24
C ALA A 119 13.34 -16.74 -1.46
N GLU A 120 12.39 -17.60 -1.88
CA GLU A 120 12.53 -18.40 -3.11
C GLU A 120 12.15 -17.63 -4.37
N VAL A 121 11.37 -16.55 -4.22
CA VAL A 121 10.79 -15.79 -5.33
C VAL A 121 11.44 -14.41 -5.47
N PHE A 122 11.86 -13.83 -4.37
CA PHE A 122 12.38 -12.46 -4.29
C PHE A 122 13.75 -12.41 -3.65
N ASP A 123 14.63 -11.54 -4.16
CA ASP A 123 15.89 -11.18 -3.48
C ASP A 123 15.59 -10.20 -2.32
N VAL A 124 15.04 -10.74 -1.23
CA VAL A 124 14.67 -9.97 -0.02
C VAL A 124 15.90 -9.31 0.61
N ASP A 125 17.03 -10.03 0.64
CA ASP A 125 18.28 -9.52 1.23
C ASP A 125 18.89 -8.42 0.36
N GLY A 126 18.83 -8.54 -0.96
CA GLY A 126 19.26 -7.50 -1.89
C GLY A 126 18.43 -6.23 -1.71
N ARG A 127 17.13 -6.36 -1.56
CA ARG A 127 16.24 -5.25 -1.27
C ARG A 127 16.58 -4.55 0.05
N ALA A 128 16.73 -5.32 1.14
CA ALA A 128 17.09 -4.77 2.45
C ALA A 128 18.43 -4.01 2.39
N ARG A 129 19.42 -4.55 1.67
CA ARG A 129 20.71 -3.86 1.44
C ARG A 129 20.53 -2.57 0.66
N GLN A 130 19.67 -2.54 -0.35
CA GLN A 130 19.40 -1.36 -1.15
C GLN A 130 18.70 -0.28 -0.33
N GLU A 131 17.71 -0.63 0.46
CA GLU A 131 17.00 0.29 1.37
C GLU A 131 17.93 0.87 2.44
N ALA A 132 18.78 0.04 3.05
CA ALA A 132 19.78 0.51 4.00
C ALA A 132 20.76 1.50 3.38
N ARG A 133 21.20 1.26 2.13
CA ARG A 133 22.06 2.21 1.39
C ARG A 133 21.36 3.52 1.09
N ALA A 134 20.10 3.48 0.67
CA ALA A 134 19.30 4.68 0.41
C ALA A 134 19.15 5.53 1.69
N THR A 135 18.77 4.90 2.81
CA THR A 135 18.64 5.59 4.10
C THR A 135 19.96 6.23 4.55
N THR A 136 21.10 5.54 4.34
CA THR A 136 22.42 6.09 4.65
C THR A 136 22.75 7.29 3.77
N MET A 137 22.40 7.24 2.50
CA MET A 137 22.61 8.35 1.57
C MET A 137 21.75 9.57 1.94
N ASP A 138 20.48 9.37 2.25
CA ASP A 138 19.57 10.45 2.67
C ASP A 138 20.05 11.12 3.96
N ALA A 139 20.47 10.33 4.95
CA ALA A 139 21.06 10.85 6.19
C ALA A 139 22.34 11.64 5.94
N PHE A 140 23.17 11.19 4.99
CA PHE A 140 24.38 11.90 4.58
C PHE A 140 24.05 13.23 3.91
N VAL A 141 23.14 13.23 2.93
CA VAL A 141 22.69 14.45 2.23
C VAL A 141 22.14 15.48 3.24
N GLU A 142 21.33 15.02 4.20
CA GLU A 142 20.79 15.92 5.22
C GLU A 142 21.88 16.48 6.15
N SER A 143 22.89 15.68 6.51
CA SER A 143 24.03 16.15 7.30
C SER A 143 24.87 17.21 6.55
N VAL A 144 25.02 17.07 5.23
CA VAL A 144 25.69 18.06 4.37
C VAL A 144 24.89 19.37 4.33
N LYS A 145 23.58 19.28 4.12
CA LYS A 145 22.70 20.46 4.12
C LYS A 145 22.78 21.24 5.43
N GLN A 146 22.75 20.54 6.56
CA GLN A 146 22.82 21.17 7.87
C GLN A 146 24.17 21.86 8.11
N LYS A 147 25.28 21.26 7.70
CA LYS A 147 26.62 21.90 7.77
C LYS A 147 26.72 23.11 6.86
N LEU A 148 26.18 23.05 5.65
CA LEU A 148 26.12 24.19 4.72
C LEU A 148 25.33 25.37 5.28
N ILE A 149 24.22 25.10 6.00
CA ILE A 149 23.43 26.13 6.66
C ILE A 149 24.19 26.77 7.84
N ALA A 150 24.94 25.95 8.59
CA ALA A 150 25.69 26.41 9.75
C ALA A 150 26.94 27.25 9.38
N GLU A 151 27.58 26.95 8.25
CA GLU A 151 28.83 27.56 7.81
C GLU A 151 28.63 28.46 6.59
N ARG A 152 27.73 29.45 6.71
CA ARG A 152 27.50 30.46 5.66
C ARG A 152 28.82 31.18 5.30
N GLY A 153 29.42 30.74 4.17
CA GLY A 153 30.61 31.38 3.60
C GLY A 153 31.76 30.47 3.22
N GLN A 154 31.71 29.18 3.48
CA GLN A 154 32.73 28.21 3.03
C GLN A 154 32.36 27.59 1.69
N ASP A 155 33.36 27.26 0.89
CA ASP A 155 33.19 26.53 -0.36
C ASP A 155 32.66 25.11 -0.05
N VAL A 156 31.50 24.78 -0.62
CA VAL A 156 30.84 23.49 -0.43
C VAL A 156 31.76 22.32 -0.80
N THR A 157 32.63 22.53 -1.78
CA THR A 157 33.60 21.56 -2.28
C THR A 157 34.63 21.21 -1.19
N GLU A 158 35.15 22.22 -0.48
CA GLU A 158 36.08 22.02 0.61
C GLU A 158 35.40 21.35 1.82
N LEU A 159 34.16 21.70 2.07
CA LEU A 159 33.38 21.10 3.17
C LEU A 159 33.16 19.60 2.94
N VAL A 160 32.74 19.20 1.71
CA VAL A 160 32.52 17.79 1.36
C VAL A 160 33.85 17.01 1.38
N ALA A 161 34.95 17.61 0.88
CA ALA A 161 36.26 16.99 0.89
C ALA A 161 36.78 16.73 2.32
N GLY A 162 36.52 17.66 3.27
CA GLY A 162 36.94 17.57 4.67
C GLY A 162 36.08 16.65 5.56
N MET A 163 35.01 16.04 5.07
CA MET A 163 34.14 15.19 5.89
C MET A 163 34.84 13.89 6.28
N GLU A 164 35.02 13.67 7.58
CA GLU A 164 35.56 12.44 8.12
C GLU A 164 34.50 11.33 8.17
N GLY A 165 34.90 10.08 7.95
CA GLY A 165 34.03 8.90 8.03
C GLY A 165 33.14 8.65 6.79
N VAL A 166 33.25 9.48 5.76
CA VAL A 166 32.54 9.31 4.49
C VAL A 166 33.44 8.63 3.46
N PRO A 167 33.02 7.52 2.84
CA PRO A 167 33.80 6.87 1.78
C PRO A 167 34.09 7.81 0.60
N GLU A 168 35.31 7.78 0.07
CA GLU A 168 35.77 8.67 -1.00
C GLU A 168 34.84 8.66 -2.23
N LYS A 169 34.40 7.48 -2.67
CA LYS A 169 33.44 7.32 -3.77
C LYS A 169 32.09 8.03 -3.54
N VAL A 170 31.70 8.24 -2.28
CA VAL A 170 30.48 8.97 -1.95
C VAL A 170 30.73 10.46 -2.07
N LYS A 171 31.87 10.95 -1.60
CA LYS A 171 32.30 12.34 -1.74
C LYS A 171 32.38 12.75 -3.21
N GLU A 172 33.07 11.96 -4.05
CA GLU A 172 33.17 12.20 -5.50
C GLU A 172 31.80 12.31 -6.15
N ARG A 173 30.87 11.45 -5.78
CA ARG A 173 29.53 11.46 -6.36
C ARG A 173 28.70 12.67 -5.94
N VAL A 174 28.86 13.13 -4.70
CA VAL A 174 28.22 14.35 -4.20
C VAL A 174 28.77 15.58 -4.90
N LEU A 175 30.07 15.68 -5.07
CA LEU A 175 30.72 16.76 -5.81
C LEU A 175 30.22 16.84 -7.25
N LEU A 176 30.10 15.69 -7.91
CA LEU A 176 29.55 15.62 -9.27
C LEU A 176 28.11 16.16 -9.34
N TYR A 177 27.26 15.83 -8.38
CA TYR A 177 25.88 16.34 -8.33
C TYR A 177 25.82 17.83 -8.02
N LEU A 178 26.73 18.34 -7.20
CA LEU A 178 26.81 19.78 -6.90
C LEU A 178 27.27 20.58 -8.12
N GLU A 179 28.23 20.08 -8.89
CA GLU A 179 28.64 20.66 -10.18
C GLU A 179 27.48 20.68 -11.18
N GLN A 180 26.74 19.58 -11.32
CA GLN A 180 25.58 19.50 -12.21
C GLN A 180 24.45 20.46 -11.80
N ALA A 181 24.21 20.63 -10.49
CA ALA A 181 23.21 21.53 -9.97
C ALA A 181 23.62 23.01 -10.09
N GLY A 182 24.93 23.31 -10.00
CA GLY A 182 25.47 24.67 -10.14
C GLY A 182 25.61 25.14 -11.59
N SER A 183 25.61 24.25 -12.58
CA SER A 183 25.73 24.57 -14.01
C SER A 183 24.37 24.80 -14.71
N GLY A 184 23.26 24.76 -13.97
CA GLY A 184 21.89 24.90 -14.47
C GLY A 184 21.25 26.27 -14.24
N THR A 185 22.03 27.35 -14.04
CA THR A 185 21.55 28.76 -13.95
C THR A 185 21.98 29.58 -15.14
#